data_1a8ea36b0353c21de414683f611bea4a
#
_entry.id   1a8ea36b0353c21de414683f611bea4a
#
_cell.length_a   1.000
_cell.length_b   1.000
_cell.length_c   1.000
_cell.angle_alpha   90.00
_cell.angle_beta   90.00
_cell.angle_gamma   90.00
#
_symmetry.space_group_name_H-M   'P 1'
#
loop_
_entity.id
_entity.type
_entity.pdbx_description
1 polymer ?
#
loop_
_entity_poly.entity_id
_entity_poly.type
_entity_poly.pdbx_seq_one_letter_code
_entity_poly.pdbx_strand_id
1 'polypeptide(L)'
;MTTSKNSGAAVSLKGVIGPAFYETHRLIRAGKIDEAVEKGGRASLKSSYVSVEVVLQLLRHPDCHALVTRQVADTMRDSVYAQILWAIDKLGLGEKFRCTQSPLQCVYLPTGQRILFRGLDDPQKIKSIKLPFGYIGIVWFEEADQIKGGEEAVRNVQQSALRGVEYGLTPDTLRQDAPINV
;
A
#
# COMPACT_ATOMS: atom_id res chain seq x y z
N MET A 1 25.46 9.64 -30.89
CA MET A 1 24.33 8.89 -30.32
C MET A 1 24.85 8.06 -29.16
N THR A 2 24.80 8.60 -27.98
CA THR A 2 25.23 7.94 -26.73
C THR A 2 23.99 7.37 -26.04
N THR A 3 23.80 6.07 -26.17
CA THR A 3 22.76 5.34 -25.41
C THR A 3 23.19 5.27 -23.95
N SER A 4 22.66 6.15 -23.12
CA SER A 4 22.77 6.04 -21.67
C SER A 4 22.03 4.77 -21.23
N LYS A 5 22.78 3.73 -20.92
CA LYS A 5 22.29 2.56 -20.17
C LYS A 5 22.00 3.01 -18.76
N ASN A 6 20.74 3.32 -18.49
CA ASN A 6 20.25 3.52 -17.12
C ASN A 6 20.20 2.14 -16.45
N SER A 7 21.35 1.70 -15.92
CA SER A 7 21.44 0.53 -15.05
C SER A 7 20.75 0.92 -13.74
N GLY A 8 19.51 0.48 -13.55
CA GLY A 8 18.80 0.66 -12.28
C GLY A 8 19.64 0.08 -11.15
N ALA A 9 20.33 0.93 -10.42
CA ALA A 9 21.09 0.52 -9.24
C ALA A 9 20.12 -0.10 -8.24
N ALA A 10 20.39 -1.33 -7.80
CA ALA A 10 19.59 -1.97 -6.77
C ALA A 10 19.66 -1.14 -5.49
N VAL A 11 18.54 -0.64 -5.02
CA VAL A 11 18.46 0.09 -3.75
C VAL A 11 18.56 -0.90 -2.60
N SER A 12 19.51 -0.67 -1.70
CA SER A 12 19.64 -1.47 -0.49
C SER A 12 18.58 -1.06 0.53
N LEU A 13 17.67 -1.97 0.87
CA LEU A 13 16.64 -1.73 1.89
C LEU A 13 17.21 -1.48 3.29
N LYS A 14 18.43 -1.93 3.59
CA LYS A 14 19.10 -1.68 4.89
C LYS A 14 19.27 -0.20 5.23
N GLY A 15 19.29 0.68 4.22
CA GLY A 15 19.34 2.14 4.42
C GLY A 15 17.97 2.83 4.40
N VAL A 16 16.92 2.09 4.11
CA VAL A 16 15.57 2.65 3.89
C VAL A 16 14.60 2.25 5.01
N ILE A 17 14.63 1.01 5.45
CA ILE A 17 13.80 0.52 6.56
C ILE A 17 14.64 0.30 7.81
N GLY A 18 14.05 0.57 8.98
CA GLY A 18 14.73 0.39 10.27
C GLY A 18 14.94 -1.10 10.61
N PRO A 19 16.00 -1.45 11.35
CA PRO A 19 16.30 -2.85 11.70
C PRO A 19 15.17 -3.57 12.42
N ALA A 20 14.36 -2.86 13.20
CA ALA A 20 13.20 -3.42 13.90
C ALA A 20 12.17 -4.08 12.98
N PHE A 21 12.13 -3.67 11.70
CA PHE A 21 11.15 -4.15 10.72
C PHE A 21 11.70 -5.22 9.77
N TYR A 22 12.97 -5.61 9.88
CA TYR A 22 13.56 -6.59 8.97
C TYR A 22 12.87 -7.96 9.05
N GLU A 23 12.46 -8.37 10.24
CA GLU A 23 11.77 -9.65 10.42
C GLU A 23 10.37 -9.61 9.81
N THR A 24 9.58 -8.57 10.09
CA THR A 24 8.25 -8.38 9.49
C THR A 24 8.34 -8.35 7.97
N HIS A 25 9.26 -7.55 7.41
CA HIS A 25 9.52 -7.52 5.97
C HIS A 25 9.84 -8.90 5.40
N ARG A 26 10.70 -9.67 6.08
CA ARG A 26 11.09 -11.02 5.66
C ARG A 26 9.89 -11.98 5.64
N LEU A 27 9.03 -11.91 6.65
CA LEU A 27 7.84 -12.76 6.77
C LEU A 27 6.80 -12.42 5.69
N ILE A 28 6.51 -11.14 5.46
CA ILE A 28 5.63 -10.67 4.39
C ILE A 28 6.18 -11.12 3.03
N ARG A 29 7.46 -10.86 2.78
CA ARG A 29 8.11 -11.25 1.52
C ARG A 29 8.08 -12.76 1.27
N ALA A 30 8.13 -13.57 2.31
CA ALA A 30 8.06 -15.03 2.23
C ALA A 30 6.62 -15.55 2.14
N GLY A 31 5.59 -14.69 2.18
CA GLY A 31 4.18 -15.09 2.22
C GLY A 31 3.81 -15.88 3.47
N LYS A 32 4.52 -15.65 4.60
CA LYS A 32 4.27 -16.32 5.87
C LYS A 32 3.26 -15.61 6.76
N ILE A 33 3.06 -14.34 6.51
CA ILE A 33 2.03 -13.50 7.13
C ILE A 33 1.38 -12.64 6.05
N ASP A 34 0.10 -12.41 6.18
CA ASP A 34 -0.75 -11.59 5.33
C ASP A 34 -1.25 -10.33 6.07
N GLU A 35 -1.03 -10.28 7.39
CA GLU A 35 -1.36 -9.14 8.23
C GLU A 35 -0.19 -8.82 9.17
N ALA A 36 0.13 -7.54 9.29
CA ALA A 36 1.11 -7.04 10.24
C ALA A 36 0.54 -5.83 11.01
N VAL A 37 0.71 -5.82 12.32
CA VAL A 37 0.30 -4.71 13.20
C VAL A 37 1.53 -4.10 13.86
N GLU A 38 1.92 -2.93 13.40
CA GLU A 38 3.07 -2.22 13.91
C GLU A 38 2.67 -1.27 15.04
N LYS A 39 3.07 -1.57 16.27
CA LYS A 39 2.82 -0.75 17.46
C LYS A 39 4.08 -0.01 17.87
N GLY A 40 3.92 1.23 18.33
CA GLY A 40 5.05 2.03 18.86
C GLY A 40 4.73 3.51 18.95
N GLY A 41 5.57 4.25 19.65
CA GLY A 41 5.42 5.69 19.86
C GLY A 41 5.68 6.51 18.58
N ARG A 42 5.54 7.83 18.73
CA ARG A 42 5.95 8.78 17.68
C ARG A 42 7.44 8.62 17.36
N ALA A 43 7.82 8.90 16.11
CA ALA A 43 9.20 8.76 15.60
C ALA A 43 9.76 7.32 15.59
N SER A 44 8.94 6.29 15.73
CA SER A 44 9.37 4.88 15.64
C SER A 44 9.58 4.37 14.22
N LEU A 45 9.47 5.23 13.21
CA LEU A 45 9.63 4.93 11.76
C LEU A 45 8.61 3.93 11.19
N LYS A 46 7.51 3.63 11.91
CA LYS A 46 6.46 2.70 11.43
C LYS A 46 5.89 3.11 10.08
N SER A 47 5.37 4.33 9.98
CA SER A 47 4.74 4.82 8.74
C SER A 47 5.75 4.87 7.59
N SER A 48 7.04 5.13 7.87
CA SER A 48 8.10 5.06 6.87
C SER A 48 8.33 3.62 6.40
N TYR A 49 8.35 2.65 7.30
CA TYR A 49 8.47 1.24 6.95
C TYR A 49 7.25 0.78 6.13
N VAL A 50 6.03 1.03 6.64
CA VAL A 50 4.80 0.59 6.01
C VAL A 50 4.64 1.19 4.60
N SER A 51 4.98 2.47 4.42
CA SER A 51 4.94 3.11 3.09
C SER A 51 5.87 2.45 2.09
N VAL A 52 7.07 2.06 2.50
CA VAL A 52 8.02 1.30 1.68
C VAL A 52 7.45 -0.07 1.35
N GLU A 53 6.91 -0.77 2.35
CA GLU A 53 6.31 -2.10 2.16
C GLU A 53 5.16 -2.07 1.16
N VAL A 54 4.24 -1.09 1.27
CA VAL A 54 3.14 -0.89 0.31
C VAL A 54 3.65 -0.76 -1.12
N VAL A 55 4.70 0.05 -1.35
CA VAL A 55 5.27 0.21 -2.69
C VAL A 55 5.92 -1.09 -3.17
N LEU A 56 6.68 -1.78 -2.32
CA LEU A 56 7.36 -3.04 -2.67
C LEU A 56 6.35 -4.14 -3.02
N GLN A 57 5.27 -4.28 -2.25
CA GLN A 57 4.24 -5.28 -2.51
C GLN A 57 3.44 -4.95 -3.78
N LEU A 58 3.17 -3.66 -4.04
CA LEU A 58 2.56 -3.24 -5.31
C LEU A 58 3.40 -3.69 -6.52
N LEU A 59 4.71 -3.50 -6.46
CA LEU A 59 5.63 -3.91 -7.54
C LEU A 59 5.72 -5.43 -7.69
N ARG A 60 5.51 -6.17 -6.61
CA ARG A 60 5.61 -7.62 -6.59
C ARG A 60 4.38 -8.31 -7.18
N HIS A 61 3.21 -7.68 -7.07
CA HIS A 61 1.91 -8.23 -7.47
C HIS A 61 1.29 -7.36 -8.58
N PRO A 62 1.59 -7.62 -9.88
CA PRO A 62 1.24 -6.72 -10.97
C PRO A 62 -0.26 -6.50 -11.19
N ASP A 63 -1.12 -7.40 -10.73
CA ASP A 63 -2.58 -7.27 -10.81
C ASP A 63 -3.22 -6.63 -9.58
N CYS A 64 -2.38 -6.23 -8.62
CA CYS A 64 -2.81 -5.72 -7.33
C CYS A 64 -2.75 -4.19 -7.28
N HIS A 65 -3.76 -3.58 -6.68
CA HIS A 65 -3.78 -2.16 -6.30
C HIS A 65 -3.67 -2.03 -4.79
N ALA A 66 -3.23 -0.87 -4.31
CA ALA A 66 -3.16 -0.56 -2.89
C ALA A 66 -4.22 0.47 -2.47
N LEU A 67 -4.77 0.29 -1.29
CA LEU A 67 -5.66 1.23 -0.62
C LEU A 67 -5.01 1.68 0.69
N VAL A 68 -4.75 2.97 0.80
CA VAL A 68 -4.24 3.60 2.02
C VAL A 68 -5.39 4.34 2.69
N THR A 69 -5.62 4.04 3.96
CA THR A 69 -6.75 4.59 4.70
C THR A 69 -6.31 5.29 5.98
N ARG A 70 -7.09 6.28 6.38
CA ARG A 70 -7.01 6.98 7.66
C ARG A 70 -8.41 7.40 8.07
N GLN A 71 -8.67 7.62 9.38
CA GLN A 71 -9.99 8.02 9.84
C GLN A 71 -10.51 9.29 9.14
N VAL A 72 -9.66 10.31 8.95
CA VAL A 72 -10.06 11.61 8.39
C VAL A 72 -9.37 11.87 7.05
N ALA A 73 -10.17 12.11 5.99
CA ALA A 73 -9.67 12.33 4.64
C ALA A 73 -8.77 13.56 4.51
N ASP A 74 -9.12 14.68 5.16
CA ASP A 74 -8.44 15.97 4.99
C ASP A 74 -6.97 15.95 5.43
N THR A 75 -6.61 15.05 6.35
CA THR A 75 -5.24 14.92 6.86
C THR A 75 -4.35 14.00 6.03
N MET A 76 -4.88 13.33 5.01
CA MET A 76 -4.15 12.30 4.25
C MET A 76 -3.03 12.87 3.39
N ARG A 77 -3.22 14.08 2.85
CA ARG A 77 -2.22 14.72 1.97
C ARG A 77 -0.89 14.93 2.67
N ASP A 78 -0.94 15.49 3.87
CA ASP A 78 0.25 15.88 4.64
C ASP A 78 0.78 14.72 5.51
N SER A 79 0.13 13.56 5.48
CA SER A 79 0.52 12.36 6.22
C SER A 79 0.87 11.21 5.26
N VAL A 80 -0.05 10.26 5.08
CA VAL A 80 0.19 9.01 4.33
C VAL A 80 0.54 9.24 2.86
N TYR A 81 -0.02 10.26 2.21
CA TYR A 81 0.34 10.56 0.82
C TYR A 81 1.78 11.07 0.73
N ALA A 82 2.17 12.02 1.58
CA ALA A 82 3.55 12.49 1.65
C ALA A 82 4.52 11.34 1.98
N GLN A 83 4.10 10.41 2.83
CA GLN A 83 4.90 9.25 3.21
C GLN A 83 5.08 8.27 2.03
N ILE A 84 4.06 8.04 1.21
CA ILE A 84 4.17 7.23 -0.02
C ILE A 84 5.09 7.93 -1.04
N LEU A 85 4.99 9.25 -1.22
CA LEU A 85 5.92 9.99 -2.10
C LEU A 85 7.36 9.84 -1.64
N TRP A 86 7.61 9.94 -0.34
CA TRP A 86 8.93 9.72 0.25
C TRP A 86 9.43 8.29 -0.01
N ALA A 87 8.58 7.28 0.12
CA ALA A 87 8.95 5.89 -0.14
C ALA A 87 9.31 5.66 -1.61
N ILE A 88 8.52 6.21 -2.54
CA ILE A 88 8.77 6.16 -3.99
C ILE A 88 10.14 6.79 -4.31
N ASP A 89 10.45 7.95 -3.73
CA ASP A 89 11.73 8.63 -3.90
C ASP A 89 12.90 7.79 -3.36
N LYS A 90 12.79 7.31 -2.11
CA LYS A 90 13.82 6.48 -1.46
C LYS A 90 14.11 5.17 -2.20
N LEU A 91 13.13 4.63 -2.90
CA LEU A 91 13.28 3.44 -3.73
C LEU A 91 13.79 3.76 -5.15
N GLY A 92 14.05 5.04 -5.47
CA GLY A 92 14.51 5.47 -6.79
C GLY A 92 13.47 5.27 -7.90
N LEU A 93 12.18 5.34 -7.56
CA LEU A 93 11.06 5.04 -8.46
C LEU A 93 10.31 6.29 -8.94
N GLY A 94 10.81 7.50 -8.66
CA GLY A 94 10.12 8.76 -8.96
C GLY A 94 9.63 8.86 -10.41
N GLU A 95 10.47 8.53 -11.38
CA GLU A 95 10.12 8.56 -12.81
C GLU A 95 9.11 7.48 -13.23
N LYS A 96 8.93 6.43 -12.41
CA LYS A 96 8.01 5.33 -12.68
C LYS A 96 6.62 5.54 -12.08
N PHE A 97 6.44 6.58 -11.28
CA PHE A 97 5.15 6.91 -10.68
C PHE A 97 4.66 8.27 -11.14
N ARG A 98 3.36 8.36 -11.40
CA ARG A 98 2.65 9.62 -11.55
C ARG A 98 1.69 9.79 -10.38
N CYS A 99 2.00 10.73 -9.49
CA CYS A 99 1.21 11.02 -8.32
C CYS A 99 0.43 12.33 -8.49
N THR A 100 -0.85 12.33 -8.11
CA THR A 100 -1.78 13.47 -8.23
C THR A 100 -2.43 13.77 -6.89
N GLN A 101 -2.81 15.03 -6.69
CA GLN A 101 -3.54 15.46 -5.50
C GLN A 101 -5.05 15.55 -5.72
N SER A 102 -5.50 15.57 -6.96
CA SER A 102 -6.91 15.57 -7.33
C SER A 102 -7.11 14.74 -8.61
N PRO A 103 -7.62 13.52 -8.52
CA PRO A 103 -7.82 12.73 -7.29
C PRO A 103 -6.51 12.39 -6.58
N LEU A 104 -6.58 12.16 -5.25
CA LEU A 104 -5.41 11.77 -4.45
C LEU A 104 -5.07 10.32 -4.76
N GLN A 105 -4.00 10.10 -5.55
CA GLN A 105 -3.53 8.77 -5.96
C GLN A 105 -2.10 8.82 -6.49
N CYS A 106 -1.42 7.67 -6.48
CA CYS A 106 -0.20 7.44 -7.22
C CYS A 106 -0.41 6.28 -8.21
N VAL A 107 -0.01 6.47 -9.46
CA VAL A 107 -0.11 5.47 -10.53
C VAL A 107 1.28 4.99 -10.91
N TYR A 108 1.52 3.70 -10.83
CA TYR A 108 2.74 3.06 -11.33
C TYR A 108 2.63 2.91 -12.85
N LEU A 109 3.41 3.69 -13.58
CA LEU A 109 3.27 3.86 -15.03
C LEU A 109 3.48 2.58 -15.84
N PRO A 110 4.43 1.66 -15.47
CA PRO A 110 4.67 0.47 -16.27
C PRO A 110 3.47 -0.49 -16.37
N THR A 111 2.64 -0.59 -15.32
CA THR A 111 1.51 -1.53 -15.27
C THR A 111 0.15 -0.84 -15.16
N GLY A 112 0.11 0.43 -14.75
CA GLY A 112 -1.13 1.15 -14.46
C GLY A 112 -1.73 0.86 -13.08
N GLN A 113 -1.01 0.12 -12.24
CA GLN A 113 -1.41 -0.11 -10.85
C GLN A 113 -1.56 1.20 -10.07
N ARG A 114 -2.44 1.24 -9.10
CA ARG A 114 -2.75 2.45 -8.35
C ARG A 114 -2.58 2.26 -6.85
N ILE A 115 -2.05 3.27 -6.20
CA ILE A 115 -2.14 3.48 -4.76
C ILE A 115 -3.23 4.54 -4.57
N LEU A 116 -4.33 4.17 -3.95
CA LEU A 116 -5.51 4.99 -3.71
C LEU A 116 -5.56 5.43 -2.25
N PHE A 117 -6.05 6.63 -2.00
CA PHE A 117 -6.15 7.19 -0.64
C PHE A 117 -7.62 7.50 -0.33
N ARG A 118 -8.14 6.96 0.77
CA ARG A 118 -9.54 7.16 1.19
C ARG A 118 -9.66 7.36 2.69
N GLY A 119 -10.37 8.41 3.10
CA GLY A 119 -10.80 8.57 4.48
C GLY A 119 -11.90 7.57 4.83
N LEU A 120 -11.95 7.15 6.09
CA LEU A 120 -12.99 6.27 6.65
C LEU A 120 -14.17 7.06 7.24
N ASP A 121 -14.13 8.39 7.15
CA ASP A 121 -15.24 9.29 7.46
C ASP A 121 -16.44 9.11 6.52
N ASP A 122 -16.24 8.56 5.33
CA ASP A 122 -17.28 8.23 4.37
C ASP A 122 -17.05 6.80 3.80
N PRO A 123 -17.65 5.76 4.40
CA PRO A 123 -17.51 4.38 3.94
C PRO A 123 -17.99 4.13 2.51
N GLN A 124 -18.87 4.98 1.97
CA GLN A 124 -19.36 4.83 0.59
C GLN A 124 -18.23 5.07 -0.43
N LYS A 125 -17.25 5.90 -0.11
CA LYS A 125 -16.10 6.15 -0.98
C LYS A 125 -15.25 4.91 -1.22
N ILE A 126 -15.24 3.95 -0.28
CA ILE A 126 -14.52 2.68 -0.44
C ILE A 126 -15.33 1.74 -1.32
N LYS A 127 -16.64 1.62 -1.07
CA LYS A 127 -17.53 0.76 -1.85
C LYS A 127 -17.65 1.17 -3.32
N SER A 128 -17.41 2.46 -3.61
CA SER A 128 -17.49 3.04 -4.96
C SER A 128 -16.18 3.00 -5.75
N ILE A 129 -15.10 2.41 -5.21
CA ILE A 129 -13.83 2.29 -5.91
C ILE A 129 -14.01 1.45 -7.17
N LYS A 130 -13.66 2.04 -8.31
CA LYS A 130 -13.59 1.34 -9.59
C LYS A 130 -12.14 1.27 -10.04
N LEU A 131 -11.67 0.07 -10.26
CA LEU A 131 -10.33 -0.22 -10.74
C LEU A 131 -10.35 -0.42 -12.26
N PRO A 132 -9.28 -0.06 -12.98
CA PRO A 132 -9.17 -0.32 -14.42
C PRO A 132 -8.95 -1.81 -14.72
N PHE A 133 -8.39 -2.56 -13.78
CA PHE A 133 -8.13 -4.00 -13.81
C PHE A 133 -7.85 -4.50 -12.41
N GLY A 134 -7.69 -5.81 -12.24
CA GLY A 134 -7.24 -6.44 -11.01
C GLY A 134 -8.11 -6.17 -9.78
N TYR A 135 -7.49 -6.12 -8.61
CA TYR A 135 -8.16 -6.02 -7.32
C TYR A 135 -7.34 -5.17 -6.33
N ILE A 136 -7.95 -4.75 -5.21
CA ILE A 136 -7.22 -4.20 -4.08
C ILE A 136 -6.68 -5.37 -3.27
N GLY A 137 -5.38 -5.58 -3.30
CA GLY A 137 -4.71 -6.65 -2.56
C GLY A 137 -3.83 -6.15 -1.43
N ILE A 138 -3.65 -4.82 -1.29
CA ILE A 138 -2.87 -4.20 -0.23
C ILE A 138 -3.73 -3.14 0.43
N VAL A 139 -3.88 -3.23 1.76
CA VAL A 139 -4.62 -2.22 2.55
C VAL A 139 -3.76 -1.74 3.70
N TRP A 140 -3.51 -0.44 3.77
CA TRP A 140 -2.85 0.19 4.89
C TRP A 140 -3.83 1.02 5.71
N PHE A 141 -3.95 0.71 6.99
CA PHE A 141 -4.69 1.47 7.98
C PHE A 141 -3.71 2.30 8.82
N GLU A 142 -3.62 3.59 8.54
CA GLU A 142 -2.81 4.51 9.36
C GLU A 142 -3.61 4.94 10.60
N GLU A 143 -2.94 4.92 11.77
CA GLU A 143 -3.57 5.22 13.05
C GLU A 143 -4.83 4.37 13.29
N ALA A 144 -4.69 3.04 13.13
CA ALA A 144 -5.80 2.10 13.24
C ALA A 144 -6.56 2.18 14.57
N ASP A 145 -5.88 2.59 15.63
CA ASP A 145 -6.46 2.85 16.97
C ASP A 145 -7.42 4.05 17.02
N GLN A 146 -7.35 4.94 16.04
CA GLN A 146 -8.26 6.10 15.94
C GLN A 146 -9.49 5.83 15.06
N ILE A 147 -9.57 4.65 14.42
CA ILE A 147 -10.69 4.32 13.53
C ILE A 147 -11.97 4.15 14.36
N LYS A 148 -12.98 4.97 14.03
CA LYS A 148 -14.31 4.87 14.64
C LYS A 148 -14.97 3.54 14.26
N GLY A 149 -15.42 2.79 15.26
CA GLY A 149 -15.93 1.43 15.11
C GLY A 149 -14.87 0.33 15.25
N GLY A 150 -13.60 0.70 15.49
CA GLY A 150 -12.53 -0.23 15.87
C GLY A 150 -12.33 -1.36 14.88
N GLU A 151 -12.10 -2.57 15.37
CA GLU A 151 -11.85 -3.78 14.56
C GLU A 151 -12.99 -4.12 13.59
N GLU A 152 -14.24 -3.84 13.95
CA GLU A 152 -15.38 -4.09 13.07
C GLU A 152 -15.33 -3.20 11.82
N ALA A 153 -14.99 -1.92 11.99
CA ALA A 153 -14.82 -1.01 10.88
C ALA A 153 -13.66 -1.43 9.97
N VAL A 154 -12.54 -1.85 10.55
CA VAL A 154 -11.38 -2.39 9.82
C VAL A 154 -11.80 -3.60 8.99
N ARG A 155 -12.47 -4.59 9.58
CA ARG A 155 -12.98 -5.78 8.88
C ARG A 155 -13.93 -5.42 7.74
N ASN A 156 -14.84 -4.47 7.96
CA ASN A 156 -15.77 -4.01 6.93
C ASN A 156 -15.05 -3.36 5.74
N VAL A 157 -13.98 -2.60 5.99
CA VAL A 157 -13.13 -2.03 4.94
C VAL A 157 -12.40 -3.14 4.19
N GLN A 158 -11.78 -4.08 4.91
CA GLN A 158 -11.11 -5.24 4.30
C GLN A 158 -12.06 -6.02 3.39
N GLN A 159 -13.23 -6.40 3.89
CA GLN A 159 -14.25 -7.12 3.08
C GLN A 159 -14.73 -6.30 1.87
N SER A 160 -14.84 -4.99 2.00
CA SER A 160 -15.27 -4.11 0.91
C SER A 160 -14.17 -3.91 -0.13
N ALA A 161 -12.91 -3.88 0.28
CA ALA A 161 -11.76 -3.69 -0.58
C ALA A 161 -11.38 -5.00 -1.31
N LEU A 162 -11.46 -6.12 -0.61
CA LEU A 162 -11.01 -7.44 -1.08
C LEU A 162 -12.04 -8.15 -1.98
N ARG A 163 -12.94 -7.44 -2.63
CA ARG A 163 -13.97 -8.00 -3.54
C ARG A 163 -13.41 -8.60 -4.84
N GLY A 164 -12.12 -8.93 -4.90
CA GLY A 164 -11.48 -9.58 -6.05
C GLY A 164 -12.09 -10.94 -6.44
N VAL A 165 -12.91 -11.52 -5.55
CA VAL A 165 -13.62 -12.79 -5.80
C VAL A 165 -14.65 -12.69 -6.95
N GLU A 166 -15.16 -11.49 -7.26
CA GLU A 166 -16.08 -11.28 -8.38
C GLU A 166 -15.43 -11.47 -9.77
N TYR A 167 -14.10 -11.57 -9.84
CA TYR A 167 -13.38 -11.76 -11.11
C TYR A 167 -12.97 -13.21 -11.40
N GLY A 168 -13.64 -14.19 -10.79
CA GLY A 168 -13.41 -15.61 -11.05
C GLY A 168 -12.12 -16.19 -10.49
N LEU A 169 -11.49 -15.49 -9.53
CA LEU A 169 -10.37 -16.02 -8.78
C LEU A 169 -10.89 -17.10 -7.83
N THR A 170 -10.35 -18.33 -7.94
CA THR A 170 -10.69 -19.41 -7.03
C THR A 170 -10.07 -19.15 -5.64
N PRO A 171 -10.64 -19.73 -4.55
CA PRO A 171 -10.06 -19.62 -3.22
C PRO A 171 -8.58 -20.05 -3.13
N ASP A 172 -8.16 -20.97 -3.97
CA ASP A 172 -6.76 -21.42 -4.04
C ASP A 172 -5.85 -20.43 -4.76
N THR A 173 -6.37 -19.72 -5.76
CA THR A 173 -5.66 -18.58 -6.39
C THR A 173 -5.53 -17.42 -5.40
N LEU A 174 -6.56 -17.18 -4.58
CA LEU A 174 -6.53 -16.19 -3.49
C LEU A 174 -5.53 -16.54 -2.38
N ARG A 175 -5.25 -17.84 -2.14
CA ARG A 175 -4.24 -18.25 -1.16
C ARG A 175 -2.80 -18.05 -1.63
N GLN A 176 -2.53 -18.13 -2.92
CA GLN A 176 -1.22 -17.84 -3.48
C GLN A 176 -0.93 -16.34 -3.60
N ASP A 177 -1.97 -15.53 -3.82
CA ASP A 177 -1.92 -14.08 -3.96
C ASP A 177 -2.72 -13.38 -2.85
N ALA A 178 -2.70 -13.94 -1.64
CA ALA A 178 -3.46 -13.42 -0.50
C ALA A 178 -3.17 -11.92 -0.30
N PRO A 179 -4.21 -11.09 -0.12
CA PRO A 179 -4.03 -9.66 0.09
C PRO A 179 -3.17 -9.42 1.32
N ILE A 180 -2.16 -8.58 1.17
CA ILE A 180 -1.26 -8.21 2.24
C ILE A 180 -1.80 -6.95 2.88
N ASN A 181 -2.27 -7.09 4.12
CA ASN A 181 -2.66 -5.96 4.96
C ASN A 181 -1.42 -5.47 5.71
N VAL A 182 -1.07 -4.20 5.55
CA VAL A 182 0.09 -3.59 6.20
C VAL A 182 -0.36 -2.40 7.05
#